data_7902ac526b729ebebacf017ae414b764
#
_entry.id   7902ac526b729ebebacf017ae414b764
#
_cell.length_a   1.000
_cell.length_b   1.000
_cell.length_c   1.000
_cell.angle_alpha   90.00
_cell.angle_beta   90.00
_cell.angle_gamma   90.00
#
_symmetry.space_group_name_H-M   'P 1'
#
loop_
_entity.id
_entity.type
_entity.pdbx_description
1 polymer ?
#
loop_
_entity_poly.entity_id
_entity_poly.type
_entity_poly.pdbx_seq_one_letter_code
_entity_poly.pdbx_strand_id
1 'polypeptide(L)'
;MSRGPLIDYGRMLELLQAEARLLVAAAQGAPPDSPTVGVSGRTLGETVRYAGDLCEDVLSWLGASEEAARRWTVPNDPTIGQLTSRFALRLAELLEQLRVRSPGDPCPSWCPVDRTVRFWARHVLHSTTVQRVDVQTAAGVEISPIDEDAALDGIDETLRVWFGHRLNALGIVPSKKCSVAVSSGGRNWLVTTGPEVAVVDGSDVEAPAAADAVVTGVPQRVCLWLRGRLPNHAVSTGGDPDAVAQLWGLLQVCTK
;
A
#
# COMPACT_ATOMS: atom_id res chain seq x y z
N MET A 1 15.76 -3.86 15.58
CA MET A 1 16.17 -4.12 14.19
C MET A 1 14.91 -4.29 13.37
N SER A 2 14.69 -3.47 12.34
CA SER A 2 13.54 -3.64 11.44
C SER A 2 13.74 -4.94 10.68
N ARG A 3 12.82 -5.92 10.85
CA ARG A 3 12.79 -7.07 9.96
C ARG A 3 12.46 -6.55 8.56
N GLY A 4 13.15 -7.06 7.54
CA GLY A 4 12.88 -6.74 6.15
C GLY A 4 11.46 -7.19 5.69
N PRO A 5 11.08 -6.91 4.45
CA PRO A 5 9.83 -7.39 3.86
C PRO A 5 9.61 -8.89 4.05
N LEU A 6 8.35 -9.31 4.11
CA LEU A 6 7.96 -10.71 4.36
C LEU A 6 8.07 -11.59 3.11
N ILE A 7 8.17 -10.97 1.93
CA ILE A 7 8.34 -11.63 0.63
C ILE A 7 9.71 -11.30 0.04
N ASP A 8 10.25 -12.21 -0.77
CA ASP A 8 11.51 -11.97 -1.46
C ASP A 8 11.36 -10.97 -2.61
N TYR A 9 12.50 -10.41 -3.06
CA TYR A 9 12.51 -9.35 -4.05
C TYR A 9 12.01 -9.80 -5.43
N GLY A 10 12.35 -10.99 -5.86
CA GLY A 10 11.89 -11.54 -7.14
C GLY A 10 10.37 -11.70 -7.15
N ARG A 11 9.83 -12.26 -6.07
CA ARG A 11 8.39 -12.41 -5.87
C ARG A 11 7.65 -11.06 -5.85
N MET A 12 8.23 -10.01 -5.25
CA MET A 12 7.65 -8.66 -5.32
C MET A 12 7.46 -8.18 -6.75
N LEU A 13 8.47 -8.37 -7.61
CA LEU A 13 8.41 -7.94 -9.01
C LEU A 13 7.39 -8.74 -9.83
N GLU A 14 7.26 -10.04 -9.58
CA GLU A 14 6.24 -10.90 -10.19
C GLU A 14 4.83 -10.45 -9.81
N LEU A 15 4.60 -10.25 -8.51
CA LEU A 15 3.32 -9.78 -7.99
C LEU A 15 2.97 -8.40 -8.52
N LEU A 16 3.91 -7.46 -8.53
CA LEU A 16 3.70 -6.13 -9.09
C LEU A 16 3.24 -6.20 -10.55
N GLN A 17 3.87 -7.05 -11.35
CA GLN A 17 3.49 -7.24 -12.75
C GLN A 17 2.09 -7.88 -12.89
N ALA A 18 1.71 -8.79 -12.00
CA ALA A 18 0.39 -9.42 -11.99
C ALA A 18 -0.70 -8.41 -11.60
N GLU A 19 -0.51 -7.67 -10.51
CA GLU A 19 -1.43 -6.64 -10.03
C GLU A 19 -1.68 -5.54 -11.09
N ALA A 20 -0.62 -5.09 -11.76
CA ALA A 20 -0.74 -4.10 -12.82
C ALA A 20 -1.54 -4.59 -14.04
N ARG A 21 -1.38 -5.87 -14.42
CA ARG A 21 -2.20 -6.45 -15.49
C ARG A 21 -3.69 -6.46 -15.13
N LEU A 22 -4.01 -6.83 -13.90
CA LEU A 22 -5.39 -6.82 -13.39
C LEU A 22 -5.96 -5.40 -13.34
N LEU A 23 -5.16 -4.41 -12.92
CA LEU A 23 -5.56 -2.99 -12.93
C LEU A 23 -5.90 -2.52 -14.35
N VAL A 24 -5.00 -2.75 -15.30
CA VAL A 24 -5.19 -2.35 -16.71
C VAL A 24 -6.41 -3.03 -17.31
N ALA A 25 -6.59 -4.34 -17.07
CA ALA A 25 -7.75 -5.09 -17.56
C ALA A 25 -9.07 -4.54 -17.00
N ALA A 26 -9.12 -4.22 -15.71
CA ALA A 26 -10.31 -3.68 -15.08
C ALA A 26 -10.66 -2.25 -15.54
N ALA A 27 -9.65 -1.46 -15.88
CA ALA A 27 -9.86 -0.10 -16.36
C ALA A 27 -10.38 -0.04 -17.82
N GLN A 28 -10.16 -1.09 -18.62
CA GLN A 28 -10.57 -1.12 -20.02
C GLN A 28 -12.10 -1.03 -20.15
N GLY A 29 -12.55 0.00 -20.87
CA GLY A 29 -14.00 0.21 -21.12
C GLY A 29 -14.79 0.77 -19.95
N ALA A 30 -14.18 0.97 -18.80
CA ALA A 30 -14.82 1.59 -17.64
C ALA A 30 -14.88 3.12 -17.79
N PRO A 31 -15.93 3.79 -17.29
CA PRO A 31 -16.02 5.25 -17.30
C PRO A 31 -14.91 5.86 -16.40
N PRO A 32 -14.09 6.79 -16.91
CA PRO A 32 -12.98 7.37 -16.15
C PRO A 32 -13.44 8.17 -14.92
N ASP A 33 -14.65 8.72 -14.96
CA ASP A 33 -15.23 9.54 -13.87
C ASP A 33 -15.90 8.70 -12.76
N SER A 34 -15.91 7.35 -12.90
CA SER A 34 -16.46 6.48 -11.85
C SER A 34 -15.74 6.72 -10.53
N PRO A 35 -16.45 7.00 -9.41
CA PRO A 35 -15.83 7.24 -8.13
C PRO A 35 -15.21 5.95 -7.58
N THR A 36 -13.99 6.04 -7.03
CA THR A 36 -13.36 4.93 -6.34
C THR A 36 -13.79 4.87 -4.87
N VAL A 37 -13.73 3.66 -4.31
CA VAL A 37 -13.94 3.45 -2.87
C VAL A 37 -12.64 3.79 -2.13
N GLY A 38 -12.71 4.72 -1.20
CA GLY A 38 -11.56 5.07 -0.36
C GLY A 38 -11.52 6.55 -0.02
N VAL A 39 -10.65 6.87 0.90
CA VAL A 39 -10.54 8.23 1.49
C VAL A 39 -9.92 9.24 0.53
N SER A 40 -9.38 8.81 -0.60
CA SER A 40 -8.71 9.71 -1.56
C SER A 40 -9.68 10.59 -2.36
N GLY A 41 -10.94 10.17 -2.49
CA GLY A 41 -11.95 10.86 -3.32
C GLY A 41 -11.65 10.89 -4.82
N ARG A 42 -10.72 10.03 -5.28
CA ARG A 42 -10.32 9.97 -6.69
C ARG A 42 -11.38 9.28 -7.53
N THR A 43 -11.37 9.58 -8.83
CA THR A 43 -12.06 8.80 -9.85
C THR A 43 -11.17 7.63 -10.32
N LEU A 44 -11.76 6.74 -11.12
CA LEU A 44 -11.05 5.63 -11.76
C LEU A 44 -9.89 6.17 -12.64
N GLY A 45 -10.16 7.16 -13.48
CA GLY A 45 -9.15 7.77 -14.34
C GLY A 45 -8.02 8.42 -13.56
N GLU A 46 -8.34 9.15 -12.48
CA GLU A 46 -7.34 9.74 -11.58
C GLU A 46 -6.50 8.68 -10.86
N THR A 47 -7.10 7.54 -10.50
CA THR A 47 -6.38 6.42 -9.89
C THR A 47 -5.40 5.79 -10.86
N VAL A 48 -5.79 5.56 -12.11
CA VAL A 48 -4.88 5.05 -13.15
C VAL A 48 -3.77 6.06 -13.47
N ARG A 49 -4.09 7.36 -13.52
CA ARG A 49 -3.09 8.42 -13.68
C ARG A 49 -2.06 8.38 -12.55
N TYR A 50 -2.53 8.31 -11.31
CA TYR A 50 -1.66 8.26 -10.13
C TYR A 50 -0.75 7.02 -10.13
N ALA A 51 -1.23 5.87 -10.63
CA ALA A 51 -0.38 4.68 -10.79
C ALA A 51 0.81 4.94 -11.74
N GLY A 52 0.57 5.66 -12.83
CA GLY A 52 1.62 6.07 -13.77
C GLY A 52 2.58 7.09 -13.18
N ASP A 53 2.05 8.09 -12.46
CA ASP A 53 2.83 9.13 -11.79
C ASP A 53 3.76 8.52 -10.72
N LEU A 54 3.26 7.56 -9.92
CA LEU A 54 4.08 6.84 -8.95
C LEU A 54 5.27 6.12 -9.60
N CYS A 55 5.05 5.47 -10.74
CA CYS A 55 6.15 4.82 -11.47
C CYS A 55 7.19 5.85 -11.95
N GLU A 56 6.77 7.01 -12.43
CA GLU A 56 7.67 8.10 -12.85
C GLU A 56 8.47 8.67 -11.67
N ASP A 57 7.80 8.89 -10.54
CA ASP A 57 8.46 9.37 -9.32
C ASP A 57 9.56 8.39 -8.88
N VAL A 58 9.25 7.09 -8.87
CA VAL A 58 10.24 6.07 -8.48
C VAL A 58 11.39 5.97 -9.49
N LEU A 59 11.12 6.05 -10.79
CA LEU A 59 12.16 6.14 -11.82
C LEU A 59 13.07 7.35 -11.61
N SER A 60 12.52 8.49 -11.18
CA SER A 60 13.30 9.66 -10.81
C SER A 60 14.22 9.40 -9.61
N TRP A 61 13.70 8.78 -8.56
CA TRP A 61 14.49 8.40 -7.38
C TRP A 61 15.61 7.40 -7.71
N LEU A 62 15.39 6.52 -8.66
CA LEU A 62 16.38 5.58 -9.17
C LEU A 62 17.42 6.23 -10.10
N GLY A 63 17.29 7.52 -10.42
CA GLY A 63 18.18 8.23 -11.33
C GLY A 63 17.98 7.88 -12.80
N ALA A 64 16.83 7.28 -13.16
CA ALA A 64 16.53 6.78 -14.50
C ALA A 64 15.64 7.71 -15.35
N SER A 65 15.29 8.90 -14.86
CA SER A 65 14.13 9.67 -15.35
C SER A 65 14.38 10.69 -16.44
N GLU A 66 15.63 11.11 -16.73
CA GLU A 66 15.84 12.26 -17.65
C GLU A 66 15.40 11.99 -19.08
N GLU A 67 15.48 10.77 -19.56
CA GLU A 67 15.08 10.40 -20.91
C GLU A 67 13.61 9.96 -20.99
N ALA A 68 13.10 9.35 -19.91
CA ALA A 68 11.72 8.89 -19.81
C ALA A 68 10.70 10.04 -19.71
N ALA A 69 10.99 11.07 -18.92
CA ALA A 69 10.12 12.23 -18.74
C ALA A 69 9.88 13.04 -20.03
N ARG A 70 10.81 12.98 -20.98
CA ARG A 70 10.70 13.72 -22.26
C ARG A 70 9.79 13.08 -23.30
N ARG A 71 9.37 11.82 -23.11
CA ARG A 71 8.65 11.04 -24.13
C ARG A 71 7.13 11.09 -24.02
N TRP A 72 6.58 11.59 -22.92
CA TRP A 72 5.14 11.60 -22.74
C TRP A 72 4.63 12.92 -22.15
N THR A 73 3.93 13.68 -22.96
CA THR A 73 3.06 14.77 -22.50
C THR A 73 1.65 14.23 -22.33
N VAL A 74 1.15 14.23 -21.10
CA VAL A 74 -0.25 13.86 -20.83
C VAL A 74 -1.15 14.90 -21.47
N PRO A 75 -2.09 14.54 -22.36
CA PRO A 75 -3.11 15.47 -22.84
C PRO A 75 -3.89 16.09 -21.68
N ASN A 76 -4.48 17.27 -21.87
CA ASN A 76 -5.29 17.90 -20.83
C ASN A 76 -6.51 17.05 -20.42
N ASP A 77 -7.03 16.26 -21.34
CA ASP A 77 -8.15 15.33 -21.12
C ASP A 77 -7.82 13.96 -21.76
N PRO A 78 -7.02 13.13 -21.09
CA PRO A 78 -6.61 11.84 -21.63
C PRO A 78 -7.71 10.80 -21.51
N THR A 79 -7.88 10.00 -22.54
CA THR A 79 -8.74 8.81 -22.48
C THR A 79 -8.20 7.77 -21.52
N ILE A 80 -9.07 6.88 -21.01
CA ILE A 80 -8.65 5.77 -20.14
C ILE A 80 -7.61 4.87 -20.83
N GLY A 81 -7.72 4.65 -22.14
CA GLY A 81 -6.74 3.90 -22.92
C GLY A 81 -5.36 4.57 -22.97
N GLN A 82 -5.30 5.89 -23.01
CA GLN A 82 -4.03 6.63 -22.93
C GLN A 82 -3.42 6.52 -21.53
N LEU A 83 -4.23 6.64 -20.47
CA LEU A 83 -3.76 6.50 -19.09
C LEU A 83 -3.21 5.10 -18.79
N THR A 84 -3.94 4.06 -19.20
CA THR A 84 -3.49 2.67 -19.03
C THR A 84 -2.24 2.34 -19.84
N SER A 85 -2.14 2.88 -21.06
CA SER A 85 -0.93 2.71 -21.90
C SER A 85 0.28 3.40 -21.28
N ARG A 86 0.10 4.62 -20.74
CA ARG A 86 1.17 5.33 -20.01
C ARG A 86 1.63 4.54 -18.79
N PHE A 87 0.68 4.10 -17.95
CA PHE A 87 0.99 3.29 -16.77
C PHE A 87 1.77 2.03 -17.14
N ALA A 88 1.28 1.26 -18.14
CA ALA A 88 1.95 0.05 -18.57
C ALA A 88 3.38 0.29 -19.07
N LEU A 89 3.60 1.38 -19.83
CA LEU A 89 4.93 1.77 -20.32
C LEU A 89 5.86 2.13 -19.15
N ARG A 90 5.42 3.00 -18.22
CA ARG A 90 6.23 3.42 -17.07
C ARG A 90 6.54 2.28 -16.13
N LEU A 91 5.58 1.39 -15.93
CA LEU A 91 5.82 0.18 -15.13
C LEU A 91 6.85 -0.75 -15.79
N ALA A 92 6.79 -0.93 -17.11
CA ALA A 92 7.77 -1.75 -17.82
C ALA A 92 9.20 -1.20 -17.65
N GLU A 93 9.37 0.11 -17.82
CA GLU A 93 10.65 0.80 -17.58
C GLU A 93 11.10 0.65 -16.12
N LEU A 94 10.18 0.83 -15.16
CA LEU A 94 10.48 0.65 -13.76
C LEU A 94 10.92 -0.79 -13.43
N LEU A 95 10.21 -1.79 -13.94
CA LEU A 95 10.56 -3.20 -13.73
C LEU A 95 11.94 -3.54 -14.32
N GLU A 96 12.31 -2.96 -15.46
CA GLU A 96 13.67 -3.10 -16.00
C GLU A 96 14.72 -2.55 -15.03
N GLN A 97 14.49 -1.31 -14.54
CA GLN A 97 15.40 -0.67 -13.59
C GLN A 97 15.52 -1.43 -12.27
N LEU A 98 14.42 -1.99 -11.78
CA LEU A 98 14.41 -2.78 -10.56
C LEU A 98 15.15 -4.14 -10.76
N ARG A 99 15.01 -4.77 -11.92
CA ARG A 99 15.67 -6.06 -12.21
C ARG A 99 17.18 -5.98 -12.31
N VAL A 100 17.72 -4.88 -12.81
CA VAL A 100 19.19 -4.71 -12.99
C VAL A 100 19.90 -4.22 -11.73
N ARG A 101 19.18 -3.83 -10.69
CA ARG A 101 19.73 -3.35 -9.42
C ARG A 101 19.61 -4.40 -8.33
N SER A 102 20.57 -4.38 -7.39
CA SER A 102 20.44 -5.17 -6.18
C SER A 102 19.40 -4.58 -5.24
N PRO A 103 18.58 -5.40 -4.57
CA PRO A 103 17.53 -4.91 -3.65
C PRO A 103 18.08 -4.07 -2.50
N GLY A 104 19.33 -4.28 -2.10
CA GLY A 104 20.01 -3.51 -1.05
C GLY A 104 20.74 -2.26 -1.55
N ASP A 105 20.76 -1.98 -2.85
CA ASP A 105 21.43 -0.79 -3.38
C ASP A 105 20.82 0.47 -2.75
N PRO A 106 21.66 1.46 -2.37
CA PRO A 106 21.17 2.71 -1.82
C PRO A 106 20.29 3.46 -2.83
N CYS A 107 19.13 3.88 -2.36
CA CYS A 107 18.20 4.70 -3.13
C CYS A 107 17.50 5.68 -2.18
N PRO A 108 17.48 6.99 -2.47
CA PRO A 108 16.73 7.94 -1.67
C PRO A 108 15.25 7.52 -1.56
N SER A 109 14.65 7.72 -0.40
CA SER A 109 13.24 7.47 -0.16
C SER A 109 12.66 8.47 0.84
N TRP A 110 11.35 8.57 0.90
CA TRP A 110 10.66 9.35 1.92
C TRP A 110 10.66 8.65 3.30
N CYS A 111 10.98 7.36 3.36
CA CYS A 111 11.09 6.60 4.61
C CYS A 111 12.51 6.72 5.18
N PRO A 112 12.69 7.31 6.37
CA PRO A 112 14.03 7.56 6.90
C PRO A 112 14.80 6.30 7.28
N VAL A 113 14.09 5.19 7.53
CA VAL A 113 14.67 3.93 8.02
C VAL A 113 14.92 2.90 6.92
N ASP A 114 14.43 3.12 5.71
CA ASP A 114 14.68 2.25 4.55
C ASP A 114 14.93 3.09 3.30
N ARG A 115 16.20 3.17 2.90
CA ARG A 115 16.67 3.91 1.73
C ARG A 115 17.30 2.96 0.73
N THR A 116 16.52 1.99 0.29
CA THR A 116 16.98 0.95 -0.62
C THR A 116 16.08 0.82 -1.86
N VAL A 117 16.60 0.20 -2.90
CA VAL A 117 15.81 -0.17 -4.09
C VAL A 117 14.64 -1.07 -3.71
N ARG A 118 14.81 -1.99 -2.75
CA ARG A 118 13.75 -2.86 -2.24
C ARG A 118 12.58 -2.09 -1.66
N PHE A 119 12.83 -0.98 -0.96
CA PHE A 119 11.75 -0.14 -0.44
C PHE A 119 10.79 0.27 -1.56
N TRP A 120 11.33 0.74 -2.68
CA TRP A 120 10.51 1.19 -3.80
C TRP A 120 9.76 0.05 -4.49
N ALA A 121 10.40 -1.11 -4.68
CA ALA A 121 9.73 -2.28 -5.23
C ALA A 121 8.51 -2.69 -4.38
N ARG A 122 8.70 -2.73 -3.04
CA ARG A 122 7.64 -3.02 -2.07
C ARG A 122 6.53 -1.97 -2.10
N HIS A 123 6.91 -0.70 -2.07
CA HIS A 123 5.99 0.42 -2.05
C HIS A 123 5.11 0.47 -3.30
N VAL A 124 5.70 0.31 -4.48
CA VAL A 124 4.94 0.30 -5.75
C VAL A 124 4.03 -0.93 -5.83
N LEU A 125 4.48 -2.11 -5.38
CA LEU A 125 3.63 -3.31 -5.32
C LEU A 125 2.36 -3.04 -4.52
N HIS A 126 2.47 -2.63 -3.26
CA HIS A 126 1.30 -2.47 -2.40
C HIS A 126 0.42 -1.28 -2.82
N SER A 127 1.01 -0.22 -3.35
CA SER A 127 0.25 0.89 -3.94
C SER A 127 -0.54 0.43 -5.17
N THR A 128 0.07 -0.35 -6.07
CA THR A 128 -0.60 -0.90 -7.26
C THR A 128 -1.71 -1.87 -6.88
N THR A 129 -1.50 -2.72 -5.86
CA THR A 129 -2.53 -3.64 -5.34
C THR A 129 -3.77 -2.87 -4.87
N VAL A 130 -3.58 -1.80 -4.08
CA VAL A 130 -4.70 -0.97 -3.60
C VAL A 130 -5.39 -0.25 -4.76
N GLN A 131 -4.63 0.33 -5.67
CA GLN A 131 -5.17 1.00 -6.86
C GLN A 131 -5.94 0.03 -7.77
N ARG A 132 -5.48 -1.20 -7.92
CA ARG A 132 -6.20 -2.27 -8.64
C ARG A 132 -7.56 -2.54 -8.01
N VAL A 133 -7.62 -2.67 -6.68
CA VAL A 133 -8.89 -2.86 -5.95
C VAL A 133 -9.81 -1.66 -6.14
N ASP A 134 -9.29 -0.44 -6.07
CA ASP A 134 -10.05 0.80 -6.28
C ASP A 134 -10.64 0.83 -7.71
N VAL A 135 -9.83 0.50 -8.72
CA VAL A 135 -10.26 0.46 -10.14
C VAL A 135 -11.29 -0.64 -10.38
N GLN A 136 -11.07 -1.86 -9.85
CA GLN A 136 -12.03 -2.96 -9.99
C GLN A 136 -13.38 -2.61 -9.36
N THR A 137 -13.37 -2.00 -8.18
CA THR A 137 -14.59 -1.56 -7.50
C THR A 137 -15.31 -0.47 -8.31
N ALA A 138 -14.59 0.54 -8.78
CA ALA A 138 -15.17 1.63 -9.59
C ALA A 138 -15.69 1.16 -10.95
N ALA A 139 -15.07 0.15 -11.53
CA ALA A 139 -15.51 -0.50 -12.77
C ALA A 139 -16.70 -1.46 -12.58
N GLY A 140 -17.08 -1.74 -11.33
CA GLY A 140 -18.17 -2.68 -11.01
C GLY A 140 -17.84 -4.15 -11.31
N VAL A 141 -16.54 -4.50 -11.35
CA VAL A 141 -16.09 -5.88 -11.57
C VAL A 141 -15.68 -6.53 -10.24
N GLU A 142 -15.68 -7.86 -10.21
CA GLU A 142 -15.28 -8.61 -9.02
C GLU A 142 -13.82 -8.30 -8.64
N ILE A 143 -13.59 -8.09 -7.33
CA ILE A 143 -12.25 -7.88 -6.81
C ILE A 143 -11.47 -9.20 -6.88
N SER A 144 -10.44 -9.23 -7.72
CA SER A 144 -9.54 -10.39 -7.81
C SER A 144 -8.85 -10.65 -6.48
N PRO A 145 -8.62 -11.91 -6.08
CA PRO A 145 -7.89 -12.23 -4.87
C PRO A 145 -6.51 -11.56 -4.82
N ILE A 146 -6.07 -11.23 -3.61
CA ILE A 146 -4.70 -10.83 -3.32
C ILE A 146 -3.98 -12.07 -2.79
N ASP A 147 -2.80 -12.39 -3.33
CA ASP A 147 -1.99 -13.49 -2.84
C ASP A 147 -1.71 -13.32 -1.34
N GLU A 148 -1.75 -14.42 -0.60
CA GLU A 148 -1.65 -14.38 0.87
C GLU A 148 -0.36 -13.76 1.36
N ASP A 149 0.77 -14.11 0.73
CA ASP A 149 2.09 -13.53 1.02
C ASP A 149 2.13 -12.02 0.75
N ALA A 150 1.54 -11.56 -0.35
CA ALA A 150 1.40 -10.14 -0.68
C ALA A 150 0.50 -9.41 0.32
N ALA A 151 -0.61 -10.02 0.72
CA ALA A 151 -1.52 -9.42 1.70
C ALA A 151 -0.85 -9.26 3.07
N LEU A 152 -0.11 -10.28 3.53
CA LEU A 152 0.64 -10.24 4.79
C LEU A 152 1.75 -9.19 4.75
N ASP A 153 2.51 -9.11 3.66
CA ASP A 153 3.54 -8.08 3.50
C ASP A 153 2.92 -6.67 3.39
N GLY A 154 1.74 -6.53 2.77
CA GLY A 154 0.99 -5.28 2.72
C GLY A 154 0.47 -4.81 4.09
N ILE A 155 0.07 -5.74 4.96
CA ILE A 155 -0.25 -5.45 6.37
C ILE A 155 1.00 -4.90 7.07
N ASP A 156 2.13 -5.59 6.94
CA ASP A 156 3.39 -5.20 7.57
C ASP A 156 3.87 -3.82 7.08
N GLU A 157 3.83 -3.56 5.77
CA GLU A 157 4.16 -2.24 5.20
C GLU A 157 3.23 -1.15 5.74
N THR A 158 1.91 -1.42 5.76
CA THR A 158 0.92 -0.44 6.23
C THR A 158 1.17 -0.06 7.69
N LEU A 159 1.43 -1.03 8.54
CA LEU A 159 1.62 -0.78 9.96
C LEU A 159 3.00 -0.18 10.26
N ARG A 160 4.08 -0.72 9.67
CA ARG A 160 5.45 -0.30 10.02
C ARG A 160 5.87 0.96 9.28
N VAL A 161 5.58 1.06 7.98
CA VAL A 161 6.05 2.17 7.16
C VAL A 161 5.08 3.34 7.22
N TRP A 162 3.81 3.11 6.88
CA TRP A 162 2.83 4.19 6.86
C TRP A 162 2.46 4.65 8.26
N PHE A 163 2.04 3.75 9.11
CA PHE A 163 1.65 4.12 10.46
C PHE A 163 2.86 4.50 11.32
N GLY A 164 3.90 3.67 11.33
CA GLY A 164 5.07 3.86 12.20
C GLY A 164 5.93 5.08 11.88
N HIS A 165 6.00 5.50 10.61
CA HIS A 165 6.89 6.60 10.20
C HIS A 165 6.16 7.80 9.63
N ARG A 166 5.13 7.61 8.80
CA ARG A 166 4.46 8.72 8.11
C ARG A 166 3.62 9.57 9.06
N LEU A 167 2.98 9.00 10.08
CA LEU A 167 2.25 9.78 11.10
C LEU A 167 3.16 10.81 11.76
N ASN A 168 4.36 10.39 12.17
CA ASN A 168 5.33 11.29 12.77
C ASN A 168 5.78 12.38 11.80
N ALA A 169 6.01 12.04 10.53
CA ALA A 169 6.37 13.00 9.48
C ALA A 169 5.26 14.04 9.22
N LEU A 170 3.99 13.66 9.43
CA LEU A 170 2.84 14.56 9.33
C LEU A 170 2.59 15.39 10.60
N GLY A 171 3.38 15.18 11.67
CA GLY A 171 3.20 15.86 12.94
C GLY A 171 1.92 15.46 13.68
N ILE A 172 1.34 14.30 13.36
CA ILE A 172 0.09 13.83 13.96
C ILE A 172 0.43 13.07 15.25
N VAL A 173 -0.12 13.56 16.35
CA VAL A 173 0.01 12.91 17.65
C VAL A 173 -1.32 12.24 18.00
N PRO A 174 -1.31 10.92 18.29
CA PRO A 174 -2.51 10.22 18.75
C PRO A 174 -3.09 10.82 20.02
N SER A 175 -4.41 10.90 20.12
CA SER A 175 -5.10 11.55 21.25
C SER A 175 -5.09 10.70 22.52
N LYS A 176 -5.01 9.37 22.39
CA LYS A 176 -5.07 8.40 23.50
C LYS A 176 -3.95 7.41 23.39
N LYS A 177 -3.34 7.06 24.54
CA LYS A 177 -2.41 5.91 24.61
C LYS A 177 -3.23 4.63 24.63
N CYS A 178 -3.02 3.78 23.65
CA CYS A 178 -3.62 2.45 23.60
C CYS A 178 -2.77 1.50 22.76
N SER A 179 -3.08 0.22 22.87
CA SER A 179 -2.43 -0.87 22.12
C SER A 179 -3.48 -1.71 21.37
N VAL A 180 -3.18 -2.03 20.11
CA VAL A 180 -4.03 -2.89 19.29
C VAL A 180 -3.19 -4.01 18.71
N ALA A 181 -3.59 -5.25 18.97
CA ALA A 181 -3.01 -6.42 18.34
C ALA A 181 -3.72 -6.67 16.99
N VAL A 182 -2.97 -6.74 15.93
CA VAL A 182 -3.47 -7.14 14.60
C VAL A 182 -2.96 -8.54 14.32
N SER A 183 -3.87 -9.50 14.08
CA SER A 183 -3.52 -10.92 13.86
C SER A 183 -4.10 -11.41 12.53
N SER A 184 -3.27 -12.00 11.68
CA SER A 184 -3.67 -12.52 10.38
C SER A 184 -2.67 -13.54 9.84
N GLY A 185 -3.14 -14.63 9.21
CA GLY A 185 -2.30 -15.63 8.57
C GLY A 185 -1.19 -16.20 9.47
N GLY A 186 -1.47 -16.42 10.75
CA GLY A 186 -0.49 -16.89 11.73
C GLY A 186 0.55 -15.85 12.17
N ARG A 187 0.41 -14.59 11.77
CA ARG A 187 1.27 -13.47 12.18
C ARG A 187 0.55 -12.50 13.07
N ASN A 188 1.31 -11.83 13.94
CA ASN A 188 0.80 -10.83 14.86
C ASN A 188 1.65 -9.54 14.75
N TRP A 189 0.99 -8.40 14.89
CA TRP A 189 1.61 -7.08 15.04
C TRP A 189 0.98 -6.40 16.26
N LEU A 190 1.79 -5.89 17.15
CA LEU A 190 1.34 -5.05 18.26
C LEU A 190 1.58 -3.59 17.89
N VAL A 191 0.51 -2.83 17.73
CA VAL A 191 0.53 -1.41 17.44
C VAL A 191 0.26 -0.66 18.71
N THR A 192 1.16 0.23 19.11
CA THR A 192 0.96 1.12 20.25
C THR A 192 0.86 2.56 19.78
N THR A 193 -0.09 3.29 20.34
CA THR A 193 -0.30 4.73 20.11
C THR A 193 -0.04 5.50 21.39
N GLY A 194 0.38 6.75 21.27
CA GLY A 194 0.72 7.63 22.39
C GLY A 194 1.61 8.76 21.91
N PRO A 195 2.40 9.38 22.78
CA PRO A 195 3.40 10.39 22.38
C PRO A 195 4.39 9.85 21.34
N GLU A 196 4.65 8.56 21.39
CA GLU A 196 5.41 7.83 20.38
C GLU A 196 4.55 6.70 19.83
N VAL A 197 4.56 6.54 18.51
CA VAL A 197 3.92 5.44 17.81
C VAL A 197 4.96 4.33 17.65
N ALA A 198 4.63 3.12 18.06
CA ALA A 198 5.48 1.95 17.86
C ALA A 198 4.70 0.79 17.26
N VAL A 199 5.34 0.06 16.35
CA VAL A 199 4.83 -1.19 15.78
C VAL A 199 5.85 -2.27 16.03
N VAL A 200 5.47 -3.26 16.83
CA VAL A 200 6.31 -4.41 17.21
C VAL A 200 5.77 -5.65 16.52
N ASP A 201 6.69 -6.51 16.05
CA ASP A 201 6.32 -7.84 15.57
C ASP A 201 5.87 -8.69 16.76
N GLY A 202 4.63 -9.14 16.72
CA GLY A 202 4.02 -9.91 17.79
C GLY A 202 4.43 -11.38 17.81
N SER A 203 5.32 -11.84 16.90
CA SER A 203 5.83 -13.21 16.94
C SER A 203 6.70 -13.48 18.19
N ASP A 204 7.22 -12.43 18.83
CA ASP A 204 8.01 -12.50 20.05
C ASP A 204 7.18 -12.11 21.30
N VAL A 205 5.89 -11.78 21.12
CA VAL A 205 4.97 -11.44 22.22
C VAL A 205 4.05 -12.63 22.45
N GLU A 206 4.16 -13.25 23.61
CA GLU A 206 3.18 -14.25 24.07
C GLU A 206 1.80 -13.60 24.05
N ALA A 207 0.96 -14.04 23.14
CA ALA A 207 -0.45 -13.75 22.92
C ALA A 207 -0.91 -12.28 23.03
N PRO A 208 -1.89 -11.86 22.23
CA PRO A 208 -2.51 -10.51 22.28
C PRO A 208 -3.25 -10.22 23.59
N ALA A 209 -3.14 -11.05 24.60
CA ALA A 209 -3.85 -10.95 25.87
C ALA A 209 -3.56 -9.68 26.70
N ALA A 210 -2.52 -8.91 26.34
CA ALA A 210 -2.17 -7.65 27.00
C ALA A 210 -2.52 -6.41 26.18
N ALA A 211 -3.07 -6.56 24.97
CA ALA A 211 -3.49 -5.42 24.16
C ALA A 211 -4.88 -4.93 24.56
N ASP A 212 -5.11 -3.60 24.51
CA ASP A 212 -6.42 -3.01 24.81
C ASP A 212 -7.48 -3.49 23.82
N ALA A 213 -7.10 -3.78 22.57
CA ALA A 213 -7.97 -4.32 21.55
C ALA A 213 -7.25 -5.30 20.61
N VAL A 214 -8.05 -6.11 19.92
CA VAL A 214 -7.58 -7.08 18.92
C VAL A 214 -8.35 -6.92 17.61
N VAL A 215 -7.66 -7.02 16.48
CA VAL A 215 -8.23 -7.09 15.13
C VAL A 215 -7.76 -8.39 14.49
N THR A 216 -8.69 -9.22 14.02
CA THR A 216 -8.37 -10.49 13.36
C THR A 216 -9.14 -10.69 12.07
N GLY A 217 -8.56 -11.43 11.14
CA GLY A 217 -9.21 -11.78 9.87
C GLY A 217 -8.27 -12.49 8.91
N VAL A 218 -8.80 -12.89 7.77
CA VAL A 218 -7.96 -13.43 6.68
C VAL A 218 -7.10 -12.31 6.08
N PRO A 219 -5.88 -12.62 5.59
CA PRO A 219 -4.89 -11.61 5.18
C PRO A 219 -5.42 -10.53 4.24
N GLN A 220 -6.10 -10.91 3.17
CA GLN A 220 -6.69 -9.96 2.22
C GLN A 220 -7.67 -8.97 2.90
N ARG A 221 -8.54 -9.45 3.79
CA ARG A 221 -9.53 -8.59 4.46
C ARG A 221 -8.88 -7.62 5.43
N VAL A 222 -7.91 -8.09 6.21
CA VAL A 222 -7.16 -7.22 7.13
C VAL A 222 -6.36 -6.18 6.35
N CYS A 223 -5.65 -6.57 5.29
CA CYS A 223 -4.90 -5.66 4.44
C CYS A 223 -5.80 -4.54 3.86
N LEU A 224 -6.94 -4.90 3.26
CA LEU A 224 -7.86 -3.93 2.67
C LEU A 224 -8.58 -3.09 3.72
N TRP A 225 -8.90 -3.64 4.89
CA TRP A 225 -9.48 -2.88 5.99
C TRP A 225 -8.52 -1.83 6.53
N LEU A 226 -7.26 -2.17 6.76
CA LEU A 226 -6.22 -1.20 7.18
C LEU A 226 -6.06 -0.04 6.18
N ARG A 227 -6.28 -0.30 4.91
CA ARG A 227 -6.23 0.68 3.82
C ARG A 227 -7.58 1.38 3.56
N GLY A 228 -8.62 1.12 4.37
CA GLY A 228 -9.94 1.76 4.26
C GLY A 228 -10.75 1.32 3.03
N ARG A 229 -10.47 0.14 2.48
CA ARG A 229 -11.20 -0.42 1.32
C ARG A 229 -12.28 -1.42 1.73
N LEU A 230 -12.31 -1.79 3.00
CA LEU A 230 -13.37 -2.63 3.56
C LEU A 230 -13.92 -2.02 4.85
N PRO A 231 -15.22 -2.19 5.11
CA PRO A 231 -15.86 -1.72 6.33
C PRO A 231 -15.45 -2.57 7.55
N ASN A 232 -15.75 -2.05 8.76
CA ASN A 232 -15.36 -2.70 10.02
C ASN A 232 -15.87 -4.13 10.19
N HIS A 233 -17.03 -4.47 9.64
CA HIS A 233 -17.56 -5.83 9.72
C HIS A 233 -16.81 -6.86 8.84
N ALA A 234 -15.85 -6.43 8.02
CA ALA A 234 -15.02 -7.32 7.21
C ALA A 234 -13.92 -8.02 8.04
N VAL A 235 -13.64 -7.52 9.24
CA VAL A 235 -12.69 -8.09 10.21
C VAL A 235 -13.41 -8.36 11.53
N SER A 236 -12.83 -9.20 12.36
CA SER A 236 -13.31 -9.42 13.74
C SER A 236 -12.53 -8.53 14.68
N THR A 237 -13.23 -7.84 15.58
CA THR A 237 -12.62 -6.97 16.59
C THR A 237 -13.04 -7.39 17.98
N GLY A 238 -12.15 -7.19 18.96
CA GLY A 238 -12.41 -7.45 20.40
C GLY A 238 -11.69 -6.43 21.26
N GLY A 239 -12.10 -6.31 22.53
CA GLY A 239 -11.54 -5.34 23.47
C GLY A 239 -12.12 -3.93 23.33
N ASP A 240 -11.29 -2.90 23.54
CA ASP A 240 -11.70 -1.49 23.52
C ASP A 240 -12.02 -1.01 22.08
N PRO A 241 -13.30 -0.68 21.77
CA PRO A 241 -13.67 -0.21 20.43
C PRO A 241 -13.06 1.15 20.08
N ASP A 242 -12.76 2.02 21.06
CA ASP A 242 -12.14 3.31 20.84
C ASP A 242 -10.68 3.14 20.38
N ALA A 243 -9.97 2.12 20.89
CA ALA A 243 -8.62 1.80 20.44
C ALA A 243 -8.61 1.36 18.97
N VAL A 244 -9.58 0.51 18.56
CA VAL A 244 -9.74 0.11 17.15
C VAL A 244 -10.08 1.32 16.27
N ALA A 245 -11.01 2.15 16.70
CA ALA A 245 -11.44 3.34 15.96
C ALA A 245 -10.28 4.35 15.80
N GLN A 246 -9.47 4.55 16.84
CA GLN A 246 -8.29 5.42 16.78
C GLN A 246 -7.25 4.87 15.79
N LEU A 247 -6.91 3.57 15.86
CA LEU A 247 -5.99 2.95 14.91
C LEU A 247 -6.48 3.16 13.48
N TRP A 248 -7.74 2.81 13.22
CA TRP A 248 -8.33 2.90 11.87
C TRP A 248 -8.35 4.34 11.37
N GLY A 249 -8.78 5.30 12.20
CA GLY A 249 -8.82 6.72 11.84
C GLY A 249 -7.43 7.28 11.50
N LEU A 250 -6.42 6.96 12.29
CA LEU A 250 -5.02 7.37 12.04
C LEU A 250 -4.48 6.77 10.74
N LEU A 251 -4.79 5.50 10.47
CA LEU A 251 -4.42 4.85 9.20
C LEU A 251 -5.04 5.57 7.99
N GLN A 252 -6.31 5.99 8.08
CA GLN A 252 -6.95 6.73 6.99
C GLN A 252 -6.28 8.08 6.71
N VAL A 253 -5.60 8.66 7.68
CA VAL A 253 -4.86 9.92 7.49
C VAL A 253 -3.48 9.66 6.87
N CYS A 254 -2.74 8.66 7.32
CA CYS A 254 -1.38 8.41 6.85
C CYS A 254 -1.29 7.66 5.51
N THR A 255 -2.35 6.98 5.07
CA THR A 255 -2.38 6.20 3.82
C THR A 255 -3.07 6.89 2.63
N LYS A 256 -3.39 8.19 2.78
CA LYS A 256 -3.97 9.02 1.70
C LYS A 256 -2.99 9.31 0.58
#